data_18524938ededb22faeb0da81853d644b
#
_entry.id   18524938ededb22faeb0da81853d644b
#
_cell.length_a   1.000
_cell.length_b   1.000
_cell.length_c   1.000
_cell.angle_alpha   90.00
_cell.angle_beta   90.00
_cell.angle_gamma   90.00
#
_symmetry.space_group_name_H-M   'P 1'
#
loop_
_entity.id
_entity.type
_entity.pdbx_description
1 polymer ?
#
loop_
_entity_poly.entity_id
_entity_poly.type
_entity_poly.pdbx_seq_one_letter_code
_entity_poly.pdbx_strand_id
1 'polypeptide(L)'
;MDHTTEVIHSELRGQSVVITGGAKGIGFSTAQAFLRQGARVALLDMDAAALDAAVAELTAAGGDAMAVQASVTDADAVERAFAQVEQAWGRIDVLVNNAGISANKPTLEVTVDEWRRAVDINLTGVFLCAQAAGRRMVPAGSGCIINLASMYGVVAAPDRAAYCATKGAVVLLTETLAVEWGPMGVRVNALAPGYVETDLVRDLAARGRLDPERLKQRTPLRRMAQPAEMADLAVFLASRQAAYITGHTLVADGGWSRYSYL
;
A
#
# COMPACT_ATOMS: atom_id res chain seq x y z
N MET A 1 -19.17 -14.78 -20.16
CA MET A 1 -20.21 -14.13 -19.33
C MET A 1 -19.44 -13.31 -18.30
N ASP A 2 -19.28 -12.04 -18.57
CA ASP A 2 -18.53 -11.12 -17.72
C ASP A 2 -19.55 -10.45 -16.79
N HIS A 3 -19.82 -11.09 -15.65
CA HIS A 3 -20.64 -10.54 -14.58
C HIS A 3 -19.75 -10.18 -13.39
N THR A 4 -18.75 -9.32 -13.63
CA THR A 4 -18.14 -8.59 -12.54
C THR A 4 -19.13 -7.53 -12.04
N THR A 5 -20.11 -7.95 -11.24
CA THR A 5 -20.91 -7.01 -10.46
C THR A 5 -19.95 -6.35 -9.47
N GLU A 6 -19.54 -5.13 -9.77
CA GLU A 6 -18.67 -4.36 -8.86
C GLU A 6 -19.38 -4.20 -7.51
N VAL A 7 -18.73 -4.64 -6.44
CA VAL A 7 -19.25 -4.47 -5.08
C VAL A 7 -19.10 -3.02 -4.68
N ILE A 8 -20.23 -2.33 -4.46
CA ILE A 8 -20.25 -0.94 -4.01
C ILE A 8 -20.39 -0.90 -2.49
N HIS A 9 -19.42 -0.30 -1.85
CA HIS A 9 -19.38 -0.04 -0.40
C HIS A 9 -19.84 1.40 -0.15
N SER A 10 -21.14 1.59 -0.04
CA SER A 10 -21.76 2.93 0.06
C SER A 10 -21.23 3.77 1.24
N GLU A 11 -20.72 3.12 2.28
CA GLU A 11 -20.10 3.76 3.43
C GLU A 11 -18.75 4.41 3.14
N LEU A 12 -18.10 4.06 2.03
CA LEU A 12 -16.86 4.71 1.58
C LEU A 12 -17.13 6.01 0.82
N ARG A 13 -18.37 6.27 0.42
CA ARG A 13 -18.73 7.51 -0.28
C ARG A 13 -18.41 8.74 0.57
N GLY A 14 -17.63 9.66 0.00
CA GLY A 14 -17.21 10.90 0.66
C GLY A 14 -16.14 10.73 1.73
N GLN A 15 -15.67 9.50 2.00
CA GLN A 15 -14.52 9.30 2.89
C GLN A 15 -13.24 9.86 2.27
N SER A 16 -12.36 10.38 3.12
CA SER A 16 -11.06 10.94 2.74
C SER A 16 -9.99 9.87 2.87
N VAL A 17 -9.37 9.50 1.74
CA VAL A 17 -8.38 8.44 1.62
C VAL A 17 -7.03 9.05 1.26
N VAL A 18 -5.99 8.77 2.04
CA VAL A 18 -4.61 9.13 1.72
C VAL A 18 -3.88 7.89 1.23
N ILE A 19 -3.20 7.98 0.07
CA ILE A 19 -2.44 6.87 -0.50
C ILE A 19 -1.00 7.32 -0.77
N THR A 20 -0.03 6.73 -0.08
CA THR A 20 1.38 7.02 -0.30
C THR A 20 1.94 6.20 -1.47
N GLY A 21 2.86 6.79 -2.27
CA GLY A 21 3.30 6.17 -3.52
C GLY A 21 2.14 5.99 -4.49
N GLY A 22 1.19 6.97 -4.50
CA GLY A 22 -0.08 6.88 -5.20
C GLY A 22 -0.01 7.15 -6.69
N ALA A 23 1.10 7.65 -7.21
CA ALA A 23 1.20 8.09 -8.60
C ALA A 23 1.25 6.94 -9.63
N LYS A 24 1.63 5.72 -9.23
CA LYS A 24 1.85 4.58 -10.15
C LYS A 24 1.47 3.23 -9.52
N GLY A 25 1.33 2.21 -10.35
CA GLY A 25 1.24 0.81 -9.95
C GLY A 25 0.07 0.49 -9.02
N ILE A 26 0.34 -0.22 -7.92
CA ILE A 26 -0.68 -0.63 -6.95
C ILE A 26 -1.35 0.60 -6.32
N GLY A 27 -0.59 1.64 -5.97
CA GLY A 27 -1.12 2.87 -5.36
C GLY A 27 -2.11 3.58 -6.27
N PHE A 28 -1.78 3.74 -7.55
CA PHE A 28 -2.67 4.34 -8.54
C PHE A 28 -3.95 3.51 -8.77
N SER A 29 -3.81 2.19 -8.93
CA SER A 29 -4.97 1.29 -9.02
C SER A 29 -5.85 1.35 -7.77
N THR A 30 -5.25 1.49 -6.59
CA THR A 30 -5.97 1.65 -5.32
C THR A 30 -6.74 2.97 -5.30
N ALA A 31 -6.15 4.05 -5.80
CA ALA A 31 -6.85 5.33 -5.96
C ALA A 31 -8.06 5.21 -6.86
N GLN A 32 -7.91 4.59 -8.02
CA GLN A 32 -9.03 4.32 -8.94
C GLN A 32 -10.14 3.52 -8.25
N ALA A 33 -9.80 2.48 -7.48
CA ALA A 33 -10.78 1.65 -6.80
C ALA A 33 -11.56 2.44 -5.72
N PHE A 34 -10.88 3.25 -4.89
CA PHE A 34 -11.57 4.09 -3.91
C PHE A 34 -12.44 5.17 -4.56
N LEU A 35 -12.00 5.79 -5.65
CA LEU A 35 -12.81 6.76 -6.39
C LEU A 35 -14.07 6.12 -6.98
N ARG A 36 -14.02 4.88 -7.49
CA ARG A 36 -15.22 4.14 -7.90
C ARG A 36 -16.22 3.92 -6.76
N GLN A 37 -15.75 3.83 -5.51
CA GLN A 37 -16.63 3.80 -4.33
C GLN A 37 -17.19 5.17 -3.93
N GLY A 38 -16.83 6.24 -4.66
CA GLY A 38 -17.22 7.61 -4.35
C GLY A 38 -16.45 8.27 -3.20
N ALA A 39 -15.29 7.72 -2.84
CA ALA A 39 -14.38 8.34 -1.89
C ALA A 39 -13.63 9.53 -2.54
N ARG A 40 -13.01 10.38 -1.72
CA ARG A 40 -12.06 11.43 -2.13
C ARG A 40 -10.65 10.91 -1.88
N VAL A 41 -9.72 11.09 -2.81
CA VAL A 41 -8.41 10.46 -2.73
C VAL A 41 -7.27 11.49 -2.83
N ALA A 42 -6.44 11.58 -1.80
CA ALA A 42 -5.19 12.32 -1.83
C ALA A 42 -4.03 11.37 -2.18
N LEU A 43 -3.39 11.60 -3.31
CA LEU A 43 -2.18 10.91 -3.71
C LEU A 43 -0.97 11.64 -3.13
N LEU A 44 -0.17 10.93 -2.32
CA LEU A 44 1.08 11.42 -1.78
C LEU A 44 2.24 10.73 -2.49
N ASP A 45 3.07 11.49 -3.19
CA ASP A 45 4.24 10.98 -3.89
C ASP A 45 5.36 12.04 -3.94
N MET A 46 6.60 11.61 -4.10
CA MET A 46 7.73 12.52 -4.27
C MET A 46 7.95 12.96 -5.73
N ASP A 47 7.48 12.18 -6.70
CA ASP A 47 7.56 12.44 -8.14
C ASP A 47 6.42 13.38 -8.56
N ALA A 48 6.67 14.69 -8.54
CA ALA A 48 5.64 15.69 -8.85
C ALA A 48 5.03 15.51 -10.24
N ALA A 49 5.83 15.23 -11.26
CA ALA A 49 5.33 15.06 -12.62
C ALA A 49 4.41 13.84 -12.77
N ALA A 50 4.78 12.71 -12.14
CA ALA A 50 3.94 11.52 -12.12
C ALA A 50 2.65 11.74 -11.30
N LEU A 51 2.75 12.49 -10.21
CA LEU A 51 1.63 12.84 -9.34
C LEU A 51 0.59 13.71 -10.07
N ASP A 52 1.06 14.75 -10.76
CA ASP A 52 0.20 15.64 -11.55
C ASP A 52 -0.51 14.89 -12.67
N ALA A 53 0.21 14.03 -13.40
CA ALA A 53 -0.37 13.19 -14.45
C ALA A 53 -1.43 12.24 -13.90
N ALA A 54 -1.16 11.58 -12.76
CA ALA A 54 -2.08 10.66 -12.12
C ALA A 54 -3.37 11.37 -11.66
N VAL A 55 -3.25 12.53 -11.01
CA VAL A 55 -4.42 13.29 -10.56
C VAL A 55 -5.22 13.83 -11.74
N ALA A 56 -4.56 14.29 -12.80
CA ALA A 56 -5.24 14.74 -14.02
C ALA A 56 -6.07 13.59 -14.64
N GLU A 57 -5.53 12.37 -14.73
CA GLU A 57 -6.25 11.19 -15.24
C GLU A 57 -7.46 10.86 -14.36
N LEU A 58 -7.28 10.81 -13.04
CA LEU A 58 -8.34 10.48 -12.10
C LEU A 58 -9.48 11.53 -12.11
N THR A 59 -9.13 12.80 -12.20
CA THR A 59 -10.08 13.91 -12.26
C THR A 59 -10.84 13.93 -13.59
N ALA A 60 -10.16 13.66 -14.70
CA ALA A 60 -10.79 13.53 -16.02
C ALA A 60 -11.81 12.38 -16.07
N ALA A 61 -11.60 11.33 -15.26
CA ALA A 61 -12.57 10.24 -15.08
C ALA A 61 -13.71 10.59 -14.10
N GLY A 62 -13.79 11.83 -13.61
CA GLY A 62 -14.82 12.30 -12.67
C GLY A 62 -14.54 12.04 -11.19
N GLY A 63 -13.31 11.65 -10.84
CA GLY A 63 -12.91 11.40 -9.46
C GLY A 63 -12.56 12.68 -8.71
N ASP A 64 -12.82 12.72 -7.40
CA ASP A 64 -12.36 13.77 -6.49
C ASP A 64 -10.96 13.40 -5.95
N ALA A 65 -9.93 13.85 -6.67
CA ALA A 65 -8.54 13.52 -6.37
C ALA A 65 -7.69 14.77 -6.19
N MET A 66 -6.72 14.72 -5.26
CA MET A 66 -5.75 15.80 -5.05
C MET A 66 -4.32 15.28 -5.01
N ALA A 67 -3.39 16.11 -5.51
CA ALA A 67 -1.97 15.89 -5.46
C ALA A 67 -1.39 16.46 -4.16
N VAL A 68 -0.55 15.68 -3.48
CA VAL A 68 0.20 16.13 -2.31
C VAL A 68 1.65 15.69 -2.45
N GLN A 69 2.52 16.61 -2.87
CA GLN A 69 3.93 16.29 -3.04
C GLN A 69 4.64 16.21 -1.68
N ALA A 70 5.12 15.02 -1.33
CA ALA A 70 5.92 14.81 -0.12
C ALA A 70 6.76 13.54 -0.23
N SER A 71 7.91 13.54 0.46
CA SER A 71 8.67 12.31 0.72
C SER A 71 8.18 11.70 2.04
N VAL A 72 7.90 10.40 2.04
CA VAL A 72 7.53 9.67 3.27
C VAL A 72 8.67 9.57 4.28
N THR A 73 9.92 9.89 3.87
CA THR A 73 11.09 9.87 4.75
C THR A 73 11.35 11.20 5.46
N ASP A 74 10.59 12.24 5.15
CA ASP A 74 10.66 13.56 5.76
C ASP A 74 9.44 13.74 6.70
N ALA A 75 9.68 13.70 8.00
CA ALA A 75 8.62 13.78 9.02
C ALA A 75 7.81 15.08 8.95
N ASP A 76 8.48 16.21 8.68
CA ASP A 76 7.81 17.50 8.60
C ASP A 76 7.00 17.60 7.29
N ALA A 77 7.50 17.05 6.19
CA ALA A 77 6.76 17.00 4.93
C ALA A 77 5.52 16.10 5.05
N VAL A 78 5.63 14.96 5.73
CA VAL A 78 4.49 14.08 6.01
C VAL A 78 3.43 14.81 6.84
N GLU A 79 3.82 15.47 7.94
CA GLU A 79 2.86 16.19 8.78
C GLU A 79 2.16 17.32 8.01
N ARG A 80 2.90 18.11 7.21
CA ARG A 80 2.31 19.14 6.34
C ARG A 80 1.35 18.53 5.30
N ALA A 81 1.71 17.39 4.71
CA ALA A 81 0.86 16.69 3.74
C ALA A 81 -0.48 16.27 4.37
N PHE A 82 -0.45 15.67 5.55
CA PHE A 82 -1.67 15.26 6.25
C PHE A 82 -2.51 16.45 6.72
N ALA A 83 -1.88 17.53 7.17
CA ALA A 83 -2.56 18.79 7.49
C ALA A 83 -3.25 19.42 6.28
N GLN A 84 -2.60 19.37 5.08
CA GLN A 84 -3.20 19.84 3.83
C GLN A 84 -4.48 19.06 3.47
N VAL A 85 -4.44 17.73 3.58
CA VAL A 85 -5.62 16.88 3.34
C VAL A 85 -6.73 17.18 4.35
N GLU A 86 -6.38 17.29 5.63
CA GLU A 86 -7.33 17.63 6.69
C GLU A 86 -7.95 19.00 6.47
N GLN A 87 -7.17 20.00 6.08
CA GLN A 87 -7.68 21.35 5.75
C GLN A 87 -8.66 21.31 4.56
N ALA A 88 -8.39 20.50 3.54
CA ALA A 88 -9.23 20.40 2.35
C ALA A 88 -10.54 19.65 2.62
N TRP A 89 -10.52 18.60 3.44
CA TRP A 89 -11.66 17.68 3.57
C TRP A 89 -12.18 17.50 5.00
N GLY A 90 -11.55 18.13 5.99
CA GLY A 90 -11.97 18.15 7.39
C GLY A 90 -11.63 16.90 8.19
N ARG A 91 -11.18 15.82 7.51
CA ARG A 91 -10.87 14.52 8.15
C ARG A 91 -10.00 13.64 7.27
N ILE A 92 -9.41 12.61 7.86
CA ILE A 92 -8.77 11.50 7.18
C ILE A 92 -9.39 10.21 7.72
N ASP A 93 -10.03 9.42 6.82
CA ASP A 93 -10.74 8.19 7.19
C ASP A 93 -9.92 6.95 6.94
N VAL A 94 -9.16 6.94 5.83
CA VAL A 94 -8.36 5.80 5.41
C VAL A 94 -6.95 6.26 5.05
N LEU A 95 -5.95 5.51 5.51
CA LEU A 95 -4.58 5.61 5.05
C LEU A 95 -4.17 4.30 4.37
N VAL A 96 -3.63 4.39 3.16
CA VAL A 96 -2.96 3.27 2.48
C VAL A 96 -1.48 3.60 2.38
N ASN A 97 -0.67 2.98 3.23
CA ASN A 97 0.78 3.07 3.20
C ASN A 97 1.33 2.14 2.11
N ASN A 98 1.37 2.64 0.87
CA ASN A 98 1.82 1.87 -0.29
C ASN A 98 3.25 2.24 -0.74
N ALA A 99 3.75 3.42 -0.42
CA ALA A 99 5.10 3.83 -0.80
C ALA A 99 6.16 2.80 -0.36
N GLY A 100 7.05 2.42 -1.27
CA GLY A 100 8.09 1.45 -1.00
C GLY A 100 9.01 1.21 -2.19
N ILE A 101 10.18 0.67 -1.90
CA ILE A 101 11.17 0.27 -2.90
C ILE A 101 11.54 -1.20 -2.75
N SER A 102 11.89 -1.84 -3.86
CA SER A 102 12.58 -3.13 -3.83
C SER A 102 14.06 -2.92 -3.48
N ALA A 103 14.62 -3.84 -2.71
CA ALA A 103 16.04 -3.87 -2.35
C ALA A 103 16.55 -5.30 -2.60
N ASN A 104 16.92 -5.56 -3.85
CA ASN A 104 17.31 -6.89 -4.33
C ASN A 104 18.80 -6.89 -4.64
N LYS A 105 19.61 -7.47 -3.75
CA LYS A 105 21.07 -7.54 -3.88
C LYS A 105 21.61 -8.62 -2.95
N PRO A 106 22.64 -9.39 -3.35
CA PRO A 106 23.31 -10.31 -2.44
C PRO A 106 23.69 -9.62 -1.12
N THR A 107 23.38 -10.25 0.02
CA THR A 107 23.50 -9.61 1.33
C THR A 107 24.90 -9.09 1.64
N LEU A 108 25.94 -9.81 1.19
CA LEU A 108 27.34 -9.40 1.37
C LEU A 108 27.73 -8.17 0.55
N GLU A 109 26.94 -7.80 -0.44
CA GLU A 109 27.16 -6.64 -1.33
C GLU A 109 26.31 -5.43 -0.96
N VAL A 110 25.33 -5.60 -0.04
CA VAL A 110 24.46 -4.51 0.41
C VAL A 110 25.28 -3.51 1.19
N THR A 111 25.34 -2.27 0.74
CA THR A 111 25.98 -1.20 1.50
C THR A 111 25.08 -0.73 2.64
N VAL A 112 25.68 -0.11 3.65
CA VAL A 112 24.92 0.47 4.78
C VAL A 112 23.94 1.53 4.32
N ASP A 113 24.26 2.29 3.29
CA ASP A 113 23.40 3.35 2.77
C ASP A 113 22.21 2.76 1.98
N GLU A 114 22.42 1.67 1.22
CA GLU A 114 21.32 0.93 0.57
C GLU A 114 20.38 0.32 1.63
N TRP A 115 20.94 -0.24 2.70
CA TRP A 115 20.17 -0.73 3.83
C TRP A 115 19.34 0.37 4.49
N ARG A 116 19.98 1.50 4.86
CA ARG A 116 19.33 2.65 5.48
C ARG A 116 18.20 3.17 4.59
N ARG A 117 18.45 3.36 3.30
CA ARG A 117 17.44 3.81 2.35
C ARG A 117 16.23 2.88 2.31
N ALA A 118 16.43 1.55 2.34
CA ALA A 118 15.33 0.60 2.39
C ALA A 118 14.52 0.72 3.69
N VAL A 119 15.21 0.87 4.84
CA VAL A 119 14.57 1.08 6.15
C VAL A 119 13.80 2.40 6.16
N ASP A 120 14.41 3.49 5.70
CA ASP A 120 13.81 4.82 5.72
C ASP A 120 12.50 4.87 4.91
N ILE A 121 12.50 4.28 3.72
CA ILE A 121 11.32 4.33 2.87
C ILE A 121 10.28 3.27 3.28
N ASN A 122 10.71 1.99 3.42
CA ASN A 122 9.78 0.88 3.58
C ASN A 122 9.25 0.71 5.01
N LEU A 123 9.91 1.28 6.02
CA LEU A 123 9.54 1.11 7.42
C LEU A 123 9.34 2.46 8.12
N THR A 124 10.37 3.33 8.16
CA THR A 124 10.25 4.64 8.82
C THR A 124 9.14 5.47 8.17
N GLY A 125 9.04 5.49 6.83
CA GLY A 125 7.97 6.19 6.12
C GLY A 125 6.57 5.65 6.45
N VAL A 126 6.42 4.33 6.57
CA VAL A 126 5.15 3.71 7.01
C VAL A 126 4.79 4.16 8.42
N PHE A 127 5.77 4.17 9.34
CA PHE A 127 5.57 4.63 10.71
C PHE A 127 5.16 6.12 10.77
N LEU A 128 5.87 7.00 10.07
CA LEU A 128 5.59 8.44 10.06
C LEU A 128 4.17 8.73 9.54
N CYS A 129 3.79 8.11 8.42
CA CYS A 129 2.45 8.29 7.86
C CYS A 129 1.38 7.68 8.77
N ALA A 130 1.61 6.49 9.35
CA ALA A 130 0.69 5.88 10.31
C ALA A 130 0.51 6.77 11.55
N GLN A 131 1.60 7.35 12.08
CA GLN A 131 1.56 8.26 13.21
C GLN A 131 0.78 9.55 12.89
N ALA A 132 1.01 10.16 11.72
CA ALA A 132 0.30 11.35 11.27
C ALA A 132 -1.21 11.09 11.10
N ALA A 133 -1.59 9.93 10.56
CA ALA A 133 -2.99 9.49 10.48
C ALA A 133 -3.57 9.23 11.87
N GLY A 134 -2.84 8.50 12.72
CA GLY A 134 -3.27 8.14 14.07
C GLY A 134 -3.57 9.35 14.94
N ARG A 135 -2.77 10.42 14.85
CA ARG A 135 -3.02 11.69 15.55
C ARG A 135 -4.39 12.32 15.21
N ARG A 136 -4.96 11.99 14.07
CA ARG A 136 -6.25 12.46 13.58
C ARG A 136 -7.37 11.45 13.81
N MET A 137 -7.11 10.18 13.54
CA MET A 137 -8.09 9.09 13.62
C MET A 137 -8.43 8.73 15.07
N VAL A 138 -7.43 8.68 15.97
CA VAL A 138 -7.63 8.30 17.37
C VAL A 138 -8.54 9.29 18.11
N PRO A 139 -8.34 10.62 18.06
CA PRO A 139 -9.28 11.56 18.67
C PRO A 139 -10.67 11.54 18.01
N ALA A 140 -10.75 11.19 16.72
CA ALA A 140 -12.02 11.07 16.01
C ALA A 140 -12.78 9.77 16.35
N GLY A 141 -12.15 8.82 17.05
CA GLY A 141 -12.74 7.53 17.42
C GLY A 141 -13.03 6.62 16.22
N SER A 142 -12.40 6.87 15.06
CA SER A 142 -12.63 6.09 13.85
C SER A 142 -11.47 6.24 12.86
N GLY A 143 -11.12 5.17 12.15
CA GLY A 143 -10.11 5.19 11.10
C GLY A 143 -9.76 3.79 10.61
N CYS A 144 -9.12 3.74 9.44
CA CYS A 144 -8.59 2.51 8.87
C CYS A 144 -7.22 2.75 8.26
N ILE A 145 -6.22 1.97 8.67
CA ILE A 145 -4.88 2.01 8.10
C ILE A 145 -4.59 0.67 7.43
N ILE A 146 -4.11 0.71 6.19
CA ILE A 146 -3.71 -0.45 5.41
C ILE A 146 -2.25 -0.28 5.03
N ASN A 147 -1.40 -1.13 5.56
CA ASN A 147 0.03 -1.11 5.29
C ASN A 147 0.38 -2.13 4.19
N LEU A 148 1.00 -1.69 3.10
CA LEU A 148 1.51 -2.61 2.08
C LEU A 148 2.79 -3.29 2.60
N ALA A 149 2.60 -4.51 3.14
CA ALA A 149 3.67 -5.43 3.44
C ALA A 149 4.16 -6.13 2.15
N SER A 150 4.38 -7.42 2.19
CA SER A 150 4.71 -8.29 1.07
C SER A 150 4.59 -9.74 1.54
N MET A 151 4.41 -10.69 0.63
CA MET A 151 4.67 -12.10 0.94
C MET A 151 6.08 -12.29 1.55
N TYR A 152 7.05 -11.46 1.17
CA TYR A 152 8.39 -11.44 1.75
C TYR A 152 8.50 -10.75 3.13
N GLY A 153 7.39 -10.35 3.72
CA GLY A 153 7.26 -10.06 5.14
C GLY A 153 6.89 -11.28 5.98
N VAL A 154 6.43 -12.37 5.33
CA VAL A 154 6.01 -13.62 6.01
C VAL A 154 6.85 -14.83 5.61
N VAL A 155 7.55 -14.78 4.46
CA VAL A 155 8.53 -15.78 4.03
C VAL A 155 9.80 -15.08 3.55
N ALA A 156 10.92 -15.80 3.54
CA ALA A 156 12.21 -15.25 3.12
C ALA A 156 12.54 -15.63 1.67
N ALA A 157 13.44 -14.83 1.06
CA ALA A 157 14.05 -15.14 -0.22
C ALA A 157 15.51 -14.67 -0.24
N PRO A 158 16.40 -15.32 -1.01
CA PRO A 158 17.77 -14.87 -1.20
C PRO A 158 17.81 -13.48 -1.84
N ASP A 159 18.89 -12.77 -1.64
CA ASP A 159 19.16 -11.44 -2.20
C ASP A 159 18.14 -10.34 -1.83
N ARG A 160 17.44 -10.50 -0.70
CA ARG A 160 16.36 -9.60 -0.25
C ARG A 160 16.44 -9.23 1.23
N ALA A 161 17.63 -9.27 1.83
CA ALA A 161 17.78 -9.07 3.27
C ALA A 161 17.09 -7.78 3.77
N ALA A 162 17.40 -6.62 3.18
CA ALA A 162 16.79 -5.36 3.58
C ALA A 162 15.28 -5.33 3.31
N TYR A 163 14.83 -5.85 2.16
CA TYR A 163 13.42 -5.89 1.82
C TYR A 163 12.61 -6.78 2.76
N CYS A 164 13.05 -8.04 2.97
CA CYS A 164 12.38 -8.97 3.89
C CYS A 164 12.34 -8.42 5.32
N ALA A 165 13.46 -7.87 5.80
CA ALA A 165 13.53 -7.28 7.14
C ALA A 165 12.53 -6.13 7.31
N THR A 166 12.49 -5.18 6.35
CA THR A 166 11.56 -4.05 6.42
C THR A 166 10.10 -4.48 6.31
N LYS A 167 9.77 -5.43 5.42
CA LYS A 167 8.39 -5.91 5.25
C LYS A 167 7.92 -6.80 6.40
N GLY A 168 8.82 -7.56 7.03
CA GLY A 168 8.54 -8.27 8.30
C GLY A 168 8.30 -7.31 9.46
N ALA A 169 9.08 -6.23 9.54
CA ALA A 169 8.87 -5.18 10.52
C ALA A 169 7.52 -4.45 10.32
N VAL A 170 7.09 -4.22 9.08
CA VAL A 170 5.76 -3.64 8.78
C VAL A 170 4.62 -4.55 9.26
N VAL A 171 4.77 -5.88 9.13
CA VAL A 171 3.79 -6.84 9.67
C VAL A 171 3.64 -6.64 11.18
N LEU A 172 4.74 -6.67 11.93
CA LEU A 172 4.69 -6.53 13.38
C LEU A 172 4.28 -5.12 13.84
N LEU A 173 4.69 -4.07 13.12
CA LEU A 173 4.21 -2.71 13.36
C LEU A 173 2.68 -2.63 13.20
N THR A 174 2.13 -3.29 12.18
CA THR A 174 0.68 -3.35 11.95
C THR A 174 -0.05 -3.97 13.15
N GLU A 175 0.45 -5.10 13.65
CA GLU A 175 -0.11 -5.78 14.82
C GLU A 175 -0.05 -4.90 16.08
N THR A 176 1.10 -4.24 16.30
CA THR A 176 1.29 -3.33 17.44
C THR A 176 0.30 -2.17 17.40
N LEU A 177 0.19 -1.47 16.25
CA LEU A 177 -0.73 -0.34 16.11
C LEU A 177 -2.19 -0.78 16.21
N ALA A 178 -2.54 -1.97 15.74
CA ALA A 178 -3.89 -2.52 15.86
C ALA A 178 -4.28 -2.78 17.32
N VAL A 179 -3.38 -3.32 18.12
CA VAL A 179 -3.60 -3.56 19.56
C VAL A 179 -3.68 -2.23 20.33
N GLU A 180 -2.82 -1.28 20.00
CA GLU A 180 -2.77 0.01 20.66
C GLU A 180 -3.99 0.89 20.33
N TRP A 181 -4.40 0.95 19.06
CA TRP A 181 -5.43 1.89 18.59
C TRP A 181 -6.81 1.26 18.40
N GLY A 182 -6.92 -0.07 18.45
CA GLY A 182 -8.19 -0.78 18.35
C GLY A 182 -9.23 -0.31 19.41
N PRO A 183 -8.88 -0.17 20.69
CA PRO A 183 -9.80 0.38 21.71
C PRO A 183 -10.29 1.79 21.42
N MET A 184 -9.57 2.53 20.54
CA MET A 184 -9.92 3.89 20.14
C MET A 184 -10.59 3.95 18.76
N GLY A 185 -11.11 2.82 18.26
CA GLY A 185 -11.90 2.76 17.04
C GLY A 185 -11.10 2.78 15.73
N VAL A 186 -9.77 2.59 15.78
CA VAL A 186 -8.93 2.58 14.58
C VAL A 186 -8.50 1.14 14.25
N ARG A 187 -8.82 0.68 13.04
CA ARG A 187 -8.37 -0.62 12.54
C ARG A 187 -7.06 -0.46 11.76
N VAL A 188 -6.12 -1.35 11.99
CA VAL A 188 -4.84 -1.36 11.27
C VAL A 188 -4.58 -2.77 10.76
N ASN A 189 -4.45 -2.93 9.43
CA ASN A 189 -4.19 -4.21 8.79
C ASN A 189 -3.04 -4.09 7.78
N ALA A 190 -2.43 -5.22 7.45
CA ALA A 190 -1.46 -5.30 6.37
C ALA A 190 -2.05 -6.06 5.16
N LEU A 191 -1.73 -5.59 3.96
CA LEU A 191 -1.89 -6.34 2.73
C LEU A 191 -0.50 -6.80 2.28
N ALA A 192 -0.35 -8.11 2.06
CA ALA A 192 0.91 -8.73 1.69
C ALA A 192 0.82 -9.35 0.27
N PRO A 193 1.04 -8.56 -0.79
CA PRO A 193 1.01 -9.04 -2.15
C PRO A 193 2.11 -10.04 -2.47
N GLY A 194 1.83 -10.94 -3.41
CA GLY A 194 2.83 -11.68 -4.18
C GLY A 194 3.41 -10.83 -5.31
N TYR A 195 3.68 -11.47 -6.45
CA TYR A 195 4.10 -10.75 -7.65
C TYR A 195 2.90 -10.12 -8.36
N VAL A 196 2.97 -8.81 -8.57
CA VAL A 196 1.92 -7.99 -9.21
C VAL A 196 2.46 -7.40 -10.50
N GLU A 197 1.71 -7.47 -11.59
CA GLU A 197 2.08 -6.97 -12.93
C GLU A 197 2.04 -5.44 -12.99
N THR A 198 2.98 -4.79 -12.32
CA THR A 198 3.22 -3.35 -12.41
C THR A 198 4.19 -3.01 -13.54
N ASP A 199 4.26 -1.73 -13.93
CA ASP A 199 5.25 -1.24 -14.89
C ASP A 199 6.67 -1.57 -14.45
N LEU A 200 6.97 -1.46 -13.16
CA LEU A 200 8.27 -1.83 -12.60
C LEU A 200 8.59 -3.31 -12.87
N VAL A 201 7.64 -4.21 -12.70
CA VAL A 201 7.83 -5.65 -12.94
C VAL A 201 8.00 -5.92 -14.43
N ARG A 202 7.22 -5.23 -15.29
CA ARG A 202 7.37 -5.31 -16.75
C ARG A 202 8.75 -4.82 -17.22
N ASP A 203 9.22 -3.71 -16.69
CA ASP A 203 10.55 -3.15 -16.99
C ASP A 203 11.68 -4.10 -16.55
N LEU A 204 11.57 -4.69 -15.35
CA LEU A 204 12.56 -5.67 -14.87
C LEU A 204 12.59 -6.91 -15.75
N ALA A 205 11.44 -7.39 -16.20
CA ALA A 205 11.34 -8.51 -17.14
C ALA A 205 11.96 -8.17 -18.50
N ALA A 206 11.65 -6.99 -19.06
CA ALA A 206 12.20 -6.53 -20.32
C ALA A 206 13.74 -6.40 -20.29
N ARG A 207 14.30 -6.07 -19.11
CA ARG A 207 15.76 -5.99 -18.89
C ARG A 207 16.40 -7.35 -18.54
N GLY A 208 15.65 -8.44 -18.56
CA GLY A 208 16.13 -9.79 -18.21
C GLY A 208 16.52 -9.97 -16.73
N ARG A 209 16.10 -9.05 -15.86
CA ARG A 209 16.34 -9.12 -14.40
C ARG A 209 15.29 -9.93 -13.65
N LEU A 210 14.22 -10.33 -14.33
CA LEU A 210 13.14 -11.12 -13.79
C LEU A 210 12.57 -11.97 -14.91
N ASP A 211 12.32 -13.25 -14.63
CA ASP A 211 11.70 -14.19 -15.56
C ASP A 211 10.22 -14.37 -15.18
N PRO A 212 9.28 -13.76 -15.93
CA PRO A 212 7.86 -13.84 -15.62
C PRO A 212 7.31 -15.27 -15.68
N GLU A 213 7.80 -16.09 -16.62
CA GLU A 213 7.30 -17.46 -16.78
C GLU A 213 7.70 -18.34 -15.60
N ARG A 214 8.93 -18.18 -15.11
CA ARG A 214 9.40 -18.87 -13.91
C ARG A 214 8.58 -18.45 -12.67
N LEU A 215 8.23 -17.17 -12.55
CA LEU A 215 7.37 -16.69 -11.48
C LEU A 215 5.97 -17.30 -11.55
N LYS A 216 5.36 -17.32 -12.74
CA LYS A 216 4.05 -17.93 -12.95
C LYS A 216 4.08 -19.43 -12.63
N GLN A 217 5.11 -20.15 -13.07
CA GLN A 217 5.27 -21.58 -12.78
C GLN A 217 5.39 -21.86 -11.28
N ARG A 218 6.04 -20.99 -10.52
CA ARG A 218 6.19 -21.11 -9.06
C ARG A 218 4.93 -20.71 -8.29
N THR A 219 4.05 -19.92 -8.90
CA THR A 219 2.78 -19.48 -8.27
C THR A 219 1.71 -20.56 -8.49
N PRO A 220 1.04 -21.08 -7.46
CA PRO A 220 -0.04 -22.06 -7.62
C PRO A 220 -1.15 -21.64 -8.58
N LEU A 221 -1.57 -20.35 -8.57
CA LEU A 221 -2.54 -19.81 -9.53
C LEU A 221 -1.98 -19.57 -10.94
N ARG A 222 -0.70 -19.91 -11.18
CA ARG A 222 -0.03 -19.87 -12.51
C ARG A 222 -0.05 -18.52 -13.21
N ARG A 223 -0.19 -17.44 -12.47
CA ARG A 223 -0.14 -16.06 -12.96
C ARG A 223 0.40 -15.11 -11.90
N MET A 224 0.76 -13.93 -12.30
CA MET A 224 0.92 -12.80 -11.41
C MET A 224 -0.44 -12.14 -11.16
N ALA A 225 -0.56 -11.40 -10.06
CA ALA A 225 -1.74 -10.61 -9.79
C ALA A 225 -1.76 -9.33 -10.66
N GLN A 226 -2.95 -8.81 -10.93
CA GLN A 226 -3.11 -7.47 -11.48
C GLN A 226 -3.16 -6.42 -10.34
N PRO A 227 -2.70 -5.18 -10.56
CA PRO A 227 -2.79 -4.12 -9.55
C PRO A 227 -4.21 -3.91 -9.01
N ALA A 228 -5.22 -4.08 -9.85
CA ALA A 228 -6.63 -3.97 -9.47
C ALA A 228 -7.04 -4.99 -8.40
N GLU A 229 -6.52 -6.22 -8.45
CA GLU A 229 -6.82 -7.23 -7.43
C GLU A 229 -6.30 -6.83 -6.03
N MET A 230 -5.17 -6.12 -5.96
CA MET A 230 -4.67 -5.56 -4.70
C MET A 230 -5.51 -4.37 -4.25
N ALA A 231 -5.96 -3.57 -5.20
CA ALA A 231 -6.82 -2.42 -4.93
C ALA A 231 -8.18 -2.85 -4.35
N ASP A 232 -8.80 -3.88 -4.89
CA ASP A 232 -10.07 -4.43 -4.40
C ASP A 232 -9.94 -4.96 -2.96
N LEU A 233 -8.81 -5.60 -2.64
CA LEU A 233 -8.51 -6.05 -1.27
C LEU A 233 -8.30 -4.87 -0.31
N ALA A 234 -7.70 -3.77 -0.76
CA ALA A 234 -7.56 -2.56 0.04
C ALA A 234 -8.94 -1.92 0.32
N VAL A 235 -9.82 -1.84 -0.69
CA VAL A 235 -11.20 -1.38 -0.53
C VAL A 235 -11.96 -2.28 0.46
N PHE A 236 -11.86 -3.61 0.32
CA PHE A 236 -12.47 -4.55 1.27
C PHE A 236 -11.99 -4.31 2.70
N LEU A 237 -10.67 -4.18 2.93
CA LEU A 237 -10.12 -3.93 4.27
C LEU A 237 -10.58 -2.59 4.86
N ALA A 238 -10.85 -1.59 4.03
CA ALA A 238 -11.39 -0.29 4.46
C ALA A 238 -12.89 -0.36 4.78
N SER A 239 -13.63 -1.26 4.14
CA SER A 239 -15.09 -1.36 4.22
C SER A 239 -15.61 -1.90 5.56
N ARG A 240 -16.94 -1.80 5.76
CA ARG A 240 -17.63 -2.40 6.91
C ARG A 240 -17.60 -3.93 6.89
N GLN A 241 -17.39 -4.56 5.75
CA GLN A 241 -17.25 -6.02 5.67
C GLN A 241 -16.03 -6.51 6.45
N ALA A 242 -15.00 -5.68 6.60
CA ALA A 242 -13.81 -5.95 7.41
C ALA A 242 -13.88 -5.33 8.83
N ALA A 243 -15.06 -4.98 9.34
CA ALA A 243 -15.20 -4.28 10.62
C ALA A 243 -14.63 -5.05 11.83
N TYR A 244 -14.56 -6.38 11.75
CA TYR A 244 -13.99 -7.22 12.81
C TYR A 244 -12.59 -7.72 12.50
N ILE A 245 -11.92 -7.10 11.49
CA ILE A 245 -10.55 -7.45 11.08
C ILE A 245 -9.63 -6.28 11.47
N THR A 246 -8.71 -6.54 12.42
CA THR A 246 -7.61 -5.63 12.80
C THR A 246 -6.41 -6.45 13.24
N GLY A 247 -5.20 -5.96 13.04
CA GLY A 247 -3.96 -6.67 13.31
C GLY A 247 -3.66 -7.83 12.35
N HIS A 248 -4.43 -7.96 11.26
CA HIS A 248 -4.28 -9.07 10.33
C HIS A 248 -3.36 -8.71 9.16
N THR A 249 -2.54 -9.67 8.74
CA THR A 249 -1.79 -9.62 7.48
C THR A 249 -2.50 -10.48 6.44
N LEU A 250 -3.21 -9.83 5.53
CA LEU A 250 -3.88 -10.49 4.41
C LEU A 250 -2.87 -10.81 3.32
N VAL A 251 -2.46 -12.08 3.23
CA VAL A 251 -1.52 -12.54 2.18
C VAL A 251 -2.29 -12.81 0.90
N ALA A 252 -1.95 -12.08 -0.17
CA ALA A 252 -2.56 -12.17 -1.50
C ALA A 252 -1.47 -12.45 -2.54
N ASP A 253 -0.97 -13.68 -2.57
CA ASP A 253 0.21 -14.08 -3.33
C ASP A 253 -0.02 -15.24 -4.32
N GLY A 254 -1.28 -15.58 -4.59
CA GLY A 254 -1.63 -16.68 -5.47
C GLY A 254 -1.19 -18.07 -4.95
N GLY A 255 -0.91 -18.17 -3.64
CA GLY A 255 -0.46 -19.39 -2.97
C GLY A 255 1.08 -19.53 -2.92
N TRP A 256 1.83 -18.54 -3.39
CA TRP A 256 3.30 -18.57 -3.42
C TRP A 256 3.93 -18.97 -2.08
N SER A 257 3.57 -18.30 -1.00
CA SER A 257 4.15 -18.52 0.33
C SER A 257 3.76 -19.86 0.96
N ARG A 258 2.76 -20.54 0.39
CA ARG A 258 2.28 -21.85 0.87
C ARG A 258 2.79 -23.03 0.03
N TYR A 259 3.39 -22.73 -1.13
CA TYR A 259 3.83 -23.77 -2.05
C TYR A 259 5.22 -24.25 -1.67
N SER A 260 5.30 -25.38 -0.98
CA SER A 260 6.52 -26.03 -0.53
C SER A 260 6.97 -27.20 -1.44
N TYR A 261 6.22 -27.52 -2.48
CA TYR A 261 6.55 -28.57 -3.44
C TYR A 261 7.54 -28.07 -4.48
N LEU A 262 8.55 -28.91 -4.84
CA LEU A 262 9.56 -28.66 -5.86
C LEU A 262 9.14 -29.23 -7.20
#